data_68b67bbd8ceeb0e2b37a7b7d3101ed2c
#
_entry.id   68b67bbd8ceeb0e2b37a7b7d3101ed2c
#
_cell.length_a   1.000
_cell.length_b   1.000
_cell.length_c   1.000
_cell.angle_alpha   90.00
_cell.angle_beta   90.00
_cell.angle_gamma   90.00
#
_symmetry.space_group_name_H-M   'P 1'
#
loop_
_entity.id
_entity.type
_entity.pdbx_description
1 polymer ?
#
loop_
_entity_poly.entity_id
_entity_poly.type
_entity_poly.pdbx_seq_one_letter_code
_entity_poly.pdbx_strand_id
1 'polypeptide(L)'
;DRFTRVLKGMMAISTVRFPKGTSGAQIDVLARQFLWQDGVTYNHGTGHGVGHFLAVHEGPTGISPRFTLPLEAGMIISNEPGYYKEGAYGIRVENLIAVQESKVGGGKYLEFETLTLCPIDLRLVEPKLLTEAERDWLNAYHKRVWREIGPAVTGEVKAWLKEATRAI
;
A
#
# COMPACT_ATOMS: atom_id res chain seq x y z
N ASP A 1 9.25 -10.92 10.49
CA ASP A 1 10.16 -10.39 9.45
C ASP A 1 9.44 -10.28 8.09
N ARG A 2 9.01 -11.37 7.44
CA ARG A 2 8.40 -11.36 6.08
C ARG A 2 7.22 -10.40 5.95
N PHE A 3 6.30 -10.42 6.91
CA PHE A 3 5.17 -9.51 6.92
C PHE A 3 5.61 -8.04 6.90
N THR A 4 6.59 -7.70 7.73
CA THR A 4 7.10 -6.33 7.82
C THR A 4 7.77 -5.88 6.52
N ARG A 5 8.52 -6.75 5.83
CA ARG A 5 9.12 -6.43 4.53
C ARG A 5 8.07 -6.21 3.44
N VAL A 6 6.98 -7.00 3.44
CA VAL A 6 5.83 -6.79 2.55
C VAL A 6 5.16 -5.46 2.88
N LEU A 7 4.91 -5.16 4.16
CA LEU A 7 4.33 -3.90 4.62
C LEU A 7 5.20 -2.70 4.20
N LYS A 8 6.53 -2.77 4.34
CA LYS A 8 7.46 -1.72 3.87
C LYS A 8 7.32 -1.47 2.37
N GLY A 9 7.15 -2.53 1.58
CA GLY A 9 6.89 -2.42 0.15
C GLY A 9 5.58 -1.69 -0.15
N MET A 10 4.51 -2.02 0.56
CA MET A 10 3.22 -1.34 0.44
C MET A 10 3.32 0.15 0.85
N MET A 11 4.02 0.46 1.94
CA MET A 11 4.26 1.83 2.38
C MET A 11 5.10 2.62 1.37
N ALA A 12 6.14 2.00 0.77
CA ALA A 12 6.99 2.66 -0.21
C ALA A 12 6.18 3.12 -1.44
N ILE A 13 5.27 2.30 -1.94
CA ILE A 13 4.34 2.70 -3.01
C ILE A 13 3.37 3.79 -2.50
N SER A 14 2.79 3.63 -1.30
CA SER A 14 1.81 4.59 -0.77
C SER A 14 2.38 6.00 -0.56
N THR A 15 3.70 6.13 -0.39
CA THR A 15 4.37 7.40 -0.05
C THR A 15 5.18 8.00 -1.18
N VAL A 16 5.38 7.27 -2.28
CA VAL A 16 6.18 7.76 -3.40
C VAL A 16 5.53 8.97 -4.07
N ARG A 17 6.37 9.94 -4.40
CA ARG A 17 6.04 11.04 -5.32
C ARG A 17 6.86 10.87 -6.58
N PHE A 18 6.21 10.98 -7.73
CA PHE A 18 6.85 10.68 -9.00
C PHE A 18 6.48 11.71 -10.07
N PRO A 19 7.37 11.96 -11.04
CA PRO A 19 7.08 12.87 -12.14
C PRO A 19 5.91 12.38 -13.00
N LYS A 20 5.11 13.30 -13.54
CA LYS A 20 4.14 12.97 -14.61
C LYS A 20 4.86 12.26 -15.75
N GLY A 21 4.20 11.27 -16.33
CA GLY A 21 4.80 10.40 -17.34
C GLY A 21 5.45 9.12 -16.77
N THR A 22 5.56 8.98 -15.45
CA THR A 22 6.03 7.74 -14.82
C THR A 22 4.98 6.64 -14.96
N SER A 23 5.42 5.44 -15.33
CA SER A 23 4.58 4.25 -15.43
C SER A 23 4.64 3.39 -14.16
N GLY A 24 3.66 2.48 -14.01
CA GLY A 24 3.67 1.51 -12.93
C GLY A 24 4.87 0.57 -12.97
N ALA A 25 5.42 0.28 -14.16
CA ALA A 25 6.63 -0.53 -14.31
C ALA A 25 7.86 0.12 -13.64
N GLN A 26 7.95 1.46 -13.66
CA GLN A 26 9.08 2.17 -13.08
C GLN A 26 9.06 2.22 -11.56
N ILE A 27 7.89 2.10 -10.94
CA ILE A 27 7.75 2.16 -9.47
C ILE A 27 7.58 0.78 -8.81
N ASP A 28 7.31 -0.28 -9.56
CA ASP A 28 7.12 -1.66 -9.05
C ASP A 28 8.30 -2.11 -8.17
N VAL A 29 9.52 -1.75 -8.54
CA VAL A 29 10.74 -2.09 -7.78
C VAL A 29 10.72 -1.57 -6.34
N LEU A 30 10.04 -0.44 -6.08
CA LEU A 30 9.95 0.15 -4.74
C LEU A 30 9.24 -0.79 -3.75
N ALA A 31 8.26 -1.56 -4.22
CA ALA A 31 7.59 -2.55 -3.40
C ALA A 31 8.44 -3.81 -3.17
N ARG A 32 9.28 -4.18 -4.16
CA ARG A 32 10.03 -5.44 -4.13
C ARG A 32 11.35 -5.34 -3.37
N GLN A 33 11.96 -4.17 -3.30
CA GLN A 33 13.33 -3.97 -2.80
C GLN A 33 13.59 -4.58 -1.42
N PHE A 34 12.62 -4.52 -0.50
CA PHE A 34 12.77 -5.03 0.87
C PHE A 34 12.78 -6.57 0.94
N LEU A 35 12.09 -7.23 0.02
CA LEU A 35 12.13 -8.68 -0.14
C LEU A 35 13.40 -9.12 -0.87
N TRP A 36 13.84 -8.38 -1.90
CA TRP A 36 15.07 -8.67 -2.63
C TRP A 36 16.32 -8.58 -1.75
N GLN A 37 16.35 -7.65 -0.79
CA GLN A 37 17.43 -7.56 0.21
C GLN A 37 17.58 -8.85 1.03
N ASP A 38 16.53 -9.68 1.07
CA ASP A 38 16.51 -10.95 1.79
C ASP A 38 16.41 -12.17 0.83
N GLY A 39 16.75 -11.96 -0.45
CA GLY A 39 16.86 -13.01 -1.46
C GLY A 39 15.54 -13.64 -1.90
N VAL A 40 14.39 -12.99 -1.65
CA VAL A 40 13.05 -13.50 -1.98
C VAL A 40 12.23 -12.49 -2.77
N THR A 41 11.17 -12.98 -3.44
CA THR A 41 10.26 -12.15 -4.24
C THR A 41 8.85 -12.77 -4.27
N TYR A 42 7.94 -12.09 -4.96
CA TYR A 42 6.61 -12.61 -5.32
C TYR A 42 6.41 -12.57 -6.84
N ASN A 43 5.59 -13.48 -7.36
CA ASN A 43 5.45 -13.73 -8.80
C ASN A 43 4.21 -13.09 -9.45
N HIS A 44 3.51 -12.21 -8.75
CA HIS A 44 2.41 -11.42 -9.29
C HIS A 44 2.76 -9.94 -9.43
N GLY A 45 1.91 -9.15 -10.05
CA GLY A 45 2.06 -7.70 -10.07
C GLY A 45 1.88 -7.08 -8.68
N THR A 46 2.54 -5.97 -8.42
CA THR A 46 2.33 -5.21 -7.16
C THR A 46 0.94 -4.58 -7.11
N GLY A 47 0.33 -4.34 -8.26
CA GLY A 47 -1.01 -3.79 -8.34
C GLY A 47 -1.58 -3.81 -9.75
N HIS A 48 -2.88 -3.63 -9.84
CA HIS A 48 -3.67 -3.58 -11.06
C HIS A 48 -4.68 -2.44 -11.00
N GLY A 49 -5.17 -1.99 -12.14
CA GLY A 49 -6.29 -1.07 -12.22
C GLY A 49 -7.57 -1.69 -11.66
N VAL A 50 -8.43 -0.86 -11.09
CA VAL A 50 -9.73 -1.25 -10.54
C VAL A 50 -10.84 -0.58 -11.34
N GLY A 51 -11.71 -1.39 -11.95
CA GLY A 51 -12.85 -0.92 -12.73
C GLY A 51 -13.98 -0.41 -11.85
N HIS A 52 -14.73 0.56 -12.36
CA HIS A 52 -15.86 1.16 -11.64
C HIS A 52 -17.15 0.33 -11.69
N PHE A 53 -17.21 -0.71 -12.52
CA PHE A 53 -18.41 -1.50 -12.73
C PHE A 53 -18.14 -3.00 -12.58
N LEU A 54 -17.93 -3.44 -11.33
CA LEU A 54 -17.76 -4.85 -10.95
C LEU A 54 -16.52 -5.54 -11.58
N ALA A 55 -15.62 -4.80 -12.23
CA ALA A 55 -14.38 -5.33 -12.78
C ALA A 55 -13.23 -5.06 -11.81
N VAL A 56 -12.99 -5.98 -10.87
CA VAL A 56 -11.91 -5.84 -9.88
C VAL A 56 -10.54 -5.71 -10.54
N HIS A 57 -10.30 -6.39 -11.66
CA HIS A 57 -9.12 -6.24 -12.50
C HIS A 57 -9.49 -5.56 -13.80
N GLU A 58 -9.13 -4.30 -13.97
CA GLU A 58 -9.37 -3.55 -15.19
C GLU A 58 -8.11 -2.76 -15.60
N GLY A 59 -7.65 -3.02 -16.85
CA GLY A 59 -6.58 -2.23 -17.45
C GLY A 59 -7.06 -0.84 -17.89
N PRO A 60 -6.16 -0.04 -18.49
CA PRO A 60 -4.80 -0.42 -18.93
C PRO A 60 -3.70 -0.17 -17.87
N THR A 61 -4.05 0.30 -16.67
CA THR A 61 -3.09 0.70 -15.63
C THR A 61 -2.83 -0.40 -14.60
N GLY A 62 -1.72 -0.28 -13.89
CA GLY A 62 -1.32 -1.16 -12.78
C GLY A 62 0.12 -0.92 -12.38
N ILE A 63 0.61 -1.67 -11.40
CA ILE A 63 2.00 -1.61 -10.92
C ILE A 63 2.63 -2.99 -11.11
N SER A 64 3.36 -3.16 -12.18
CA SER A 64 4.20 -4.34 -12.47
C SER A 64 5.07 -4.04 -13.69
N PRO A 65 6.08 -4.87 -14.00
CA PRO A 65 6.91 -4.70 -15.19
C PRO A 65 6.14 -4.66 -16.52
N ARG A 66 4.87 -5.10 -16.55
CA ARG A 66 4.03 -5.13 -17.75
C ARG A 66 3.28 -3.82 -18.02
N PHE A 67 3.11 -2.97 -17.01
CA PHE A 67 2.33 -1.74 -17.11
C PHE A 67 3.24 -0.55 -17.44
N THR A 68 3.39 -0.29 -18.74
CA THR A 68 4.30 0.76 -19.26
C THR A 68 3.60 2.08 -19.59
N LEU A 69 2.26 2.12 -19.56
CA LEU A 69 1.51 3.37 -19.71
C LEU A 69 1.75 4.28 -18.52
N PRO A 70 1.87 5.60 -18.74
CA PRO A 70 1.96 6.57 -17.66
C PRO A 70 0.78 6.50 -16.70
N LEU A 71 1.06 6.68 -15.42
CA LEU A 71 0.03 6.88 -14.40
C LEU A 71 -0.53 8.29 -14.51
N GLU A 72 -1.86 8.43 -14.40
CA GLU A 72 -2.57 9.69 -14.51
C GLU A 72 -3.47 9.93 -13.29
N ALA A 73 -3.67 11.20 -12.92
CA ALA A 73 -4.55 11.56 -11.81
C ALA A 73 -5.98 11.04 -12.05
N GLY A 74 -6.59 10.49 -11.03
CA GLY A 74 -7.91 9.85 -11.07
C GLY A 74 -7.88 8.33 -11.26
N MET A 75 -6.75 7.73 -11.66
CA MET A 75 -6.63 6.27 -11.73
C MET A 75 -6.68 5.64 -10.34
N ILE A 76 -7.47 4.58 -10.19
CA ILE A 76 -7.54 3.78 -8.97
C ILE A 76 -6.81 2.46 -9.21
N ILE A 77 -5.91 2.11 -8.31
CA ILE A 77 -4.99 0.98 -8.45
C ILE A 77 -4.93 0.22 -7.12
N SER A 78 -4.81 -1.10 -7.15
CA SER A 78 -4.41 -1.86 -5.98
C SER A 78 -2.91 -1.68 -5.69
N ASN A 79 -2.54 -1.75 -4.42
CA ASN A 79 -1.17 -1.76 -3.93
C ASN A 79 -1.05 -2.95 -2.99
N GLU A 80 -0.63 -4.10 -3.53
CA GLU A 80 -0.81 -5.42 -2.93
C GLU A 80 0.45 -6.32 -2.96
N PRO A 81 1.62 -5.83 -2.55
CA PRO A 81 2.79 -6.68 -2.47
C PRO A 81 2.55 -7.89 -1.57
N GLY A 82 3.25 -8.99 -1.81
CA GLY A 82 3.07 -10.22 -1.05
C GLY A 82 4.35 -11.04 -0.90
N TYR A 83 4.24 -12.13 -0.17
CA TYR A 83 5.25 -13.19 -0.07
C TYR A 83 4.55 -14.52 0.17
N TYR A 84 4.98 -15.57 -0.52
CA TYR A 84 4.34 -16.88 -0.44
C TYR A 84 5.39 -17.96 -0.26
N LYS A 85 5.27 -18.71 0.84
CA LYS A 85 6.10 -19.87 1.11
C LYS A 85 5.27 -21.13 0.86
N GLU A 86 5.59 -21.84 -0.22
CA GLU A 86 4.87 -23.05 -0.62
C GLU A 86 4.75 -24.05 0.53
N GLY A 87 3.56 -24.63 0.70
CA GLY A 87 3.26 -25.59 1.76
C GLY A 87 3.24 -25.04 3.19
N ALA A 88 3.43 -23.71 3.38
CA ALA A 88 3.53 -23.12 4.71
C ALA A 88 2.56 -21.94 4.93
N TYR A 89 2.73 -20.81 4.20
CA TYR A 89 1.88 -19.62 4.39
C TYR A 89 1.98 -18.64 3.22
N GLY A 90 0.98 -17.76 3.11
CA GLY A 90 0.99 -16.60 2.24
C GLY A 90 0.81 -15.31 3.05
N ILE A 91 1.39 -14.22 2.55
CA ILE A 91 1.24 -12.87 3.07
C ILE A 91 0.87 -11.96 1.90
N ARG A 92 -0.16 -11.13 2.09
CA ARG A 92 -0.47 -10.00 1.23
C ARG A 92 -0.92 -8.84 2.11
N VAL A 93 -0.34 -7.67 1.89
CA VAL A 93 -0.77 -6.42 2.54
C VAL A 93 -1.25 -5.51 1.43
N GLU A 94 -2.54 -5.18 1.45
CA GLU A 94 -3.20 -4.53 0.32
C GLU A 94 -4.01 -3.31 0.75
N ASN A 95 -3.85 -2.24 -0.01
CA ASN A 95 -4.72 -1.07 -0.01
C ASN A 95 -5.08 -0.70 -1.46
N LEU A 96 -6.26 -0.13 -1.66
CA LEU A 96 -6.55 0.65 -2.86
C LEU A 96 -5.98 2.05 -2.70
N ILE A 97 -5.40 2.55 -3.79
CA ILE A 97 -4.80 3.88 -3.87
C ILE A 97 -5.32 4.62 -5.10
N ALA A 98 -5.51 5.92 -4.98
CA ALA A 98 -5.85 6.81 -6.10
C ALA A 98 -4.66 7.67 -6.46
N VAL A 99 -4.37 7.79 -7.76
CA VAL A 99 -3.36 8.73 -8.26
C VAL A 99 -3.91 10.14 -8.17
N GLN A 100 -3.16 11.07 -7.61
CA GLN A 100 -3.53 12.47 -7.50
C GLN A 100 -2.37 13.41 -7.79
N GLU A 101 -2.69 14.68 -8.06
CA GLU A 101 -1.69 15.75 -8.19
C GLU A 101 -0.95 15.94 -6.86
N SER A 102 0.38 15.95 -6.90
CA SER A 102 1.19 16.26 -5.72
C SER A 102 1.29 17.76 -5.50
N LYS A 103 1.29 18.17 -4.23
CA LYS A 103 1.52 19.56 -3.84
C LYS A 103 2.99 20.00 -4.04
N VAL A 104 3.89 19.05 -4.24
CA VAL A 104 5.30 19.36 -4.54
C VAL A 104 5.55 19.39 -6.04
N GLY A 105 6.63 20.04 -6.46
CA GLY A 105 7.08 20.05 -7.87
C GLY A 105 6.26 20.93 -8.82
N GLY A 106 5.45 21.87 -8.31
CA GLY A 106 4.77 22.88 -9.13
C GLY A 106 3.85 22.28 -10.20
N GLY A 107 3.07 21.24 -9.87
CA GLY A 107 2.14 20.58 -10.79
C GLY A 107 2.78 19.57 -11.75
N LYS A 108 4.05 19.25 -11.56
CA LYS A 108 4.78 18.28 -12.41
C LYS A 108 4.87 16.89 -11.79
N TYR A 109 4.39 16.71 -10.56
CA TYR A 109 4.48 15.46 -9.81
C TYR A 109 3.09 14.93 -9.46
N LEU A 110 3.04 13.61 -9.32
CA LEU A 110 1.90 12.85 -8.83
C LEU A 110 2.29 12.15 -7.51
N GLU A 111 1.28 11.78 -6.73
CA GLU A 111 1.39 10.98 -5.52
C GLU A 111 0.14 10.11 -5.36
N PHE A 112 0.10 9.29 -4.34
CA PHE A 112 -1.06 8.43 -4.08
C PHE A 112 -1.83 8.87 -2.83
N GLU A 113 -3.16 8.84 -2.94
CA GLU A 113 -4.07 8.85 -1.81
C GLU A 113 -4.47 7.40 -1.47
N THR A 114 -4.28 6.98 -0.22
CA THR A 114 -4.78 5.67 0.24
C THR A 114 -6.29 5.75 0.47
N LEU A 115 -7.04 4.88 -0.21
CA LEU A 115 -8.51 4.81 -0.10
C LEU A 115 -8.96 3.82 0.96
N THR A 116 -8.31 2.66 1.07
CA THR A 116 -8.65 1.61 2.04
C THR A 116 -8.40 2.08 3.47
N LEU A 117 -9.37 1.87 4.35
CA LEU A 117 -9.31 2.22 5.77
C LEU A 117 -9.54 0.96 6.62
N CYS A 118 -8.52 0.09 6.67
CA CYS A 118 -8.52 -1.14 7.44
C CYS A 118 -7.25 -1.21 8.31
N PRO A 119 -7.32 -1.54 9.60
CA PRO A 119 -6.13 -1.64 10.43
C PRO A 119 -5.14 -2.69 9.91
N ILE A 120 -3.86 -2.35 9.92
CA ILE A 120 -2.78 -3.31 9.72
C ILE A 120 -2.56 -4.07 11.04
N ASP A 121 -2.48 -5.39 10.99
CA ASP A 121 -2.28 -6.22 12.19
C ASP A 121 -0.87 -6.02 12.77
N LEU A 122 -0.78 -5.23 13.83
CA LEU A 122 0.47 -4.89 14.50
C LEU A 122 1.17 -6.09 15.14
N ARG A 123 0.47 -7.19 15.41
CA ARG A 123 1.06 -8.43 15.97
C ARG A 123 2.04 -9.08 14.99
N LEU A 124 1.90 -8.79 13.68
CA LEU A 124 2.74 -9.31 12.62
C LEU A 124 3.91 -8.39 12.27
N VAL A 125 3.94 -7.18 12.85
CA VAL A 125 4.97 -6.18 12.57
C VAL A 125 6.17 -6.37 13.50
N GLU A 126 7.37 -6.43 12.93
CA GLU A 126 8.65 -6.34 13.67
C GLU A 126 9.11 -4.86 13.69
N PRO A 127 8.90 -4.14 14.82
CA PRO A 127 9.14 -2.69 14.86
C PRO A 127 10.60 -2.29 14.60
N LYS A 128 11.55 -3.18 14.88
CA LYS A 128 12.98 -2.93 14.65
C LYS A 128 13.37 -2.84 13.17
N LEU A 129 12.54 -3.38 12.29
CA LEU A 129 12.73 -3.30 10.84
C LEU A 129 12.17 -2.03 10.23
N LEU A 130 11.35 -1.27 10.97
CA LEU A 130 10.78 -0.01 10.50
C LEU A 130 11.74 1.14 10.78
N THR A 131 11.91 2.00 9.79
CA THR A 131 12.48 3.34 10.00
C THR A 131 11.51 4.22 10.80
N GLU A 132 11.99 5.33 11.32
CA GLU A 132 11.12 6.32 12.00
C GLU A 132 10.01 6.81 11.07
N ALA A 133 10.33 7.16 9.83
CA ALA A 133 9.35 7.61 8.83
C ALA A 133 8.27 6.56 8.51
N GLU A 134 8.64 5.28 8.43
CA GLU A 134 7.68 4.19 8.20
C GLU A 134 6.78 3.96 9.43
N ARG A 135 7.32 4.08 10.62
CA ARG A 135 6.55 4.03 11.88
C ARG A 135 5.56 5.19 11.96
N ASP A 136 6.02 6.40 11.67
CA ASP A 136 5.18 7.60 11.66
C ASP A 136 4.05 7.48 10.63
N TRP A 137 4.34 6.97 9.44
CA TRP A 137 3.33 6.70 8.42
C TRP A 137 2.27 5.71 8.93
N LEU A 138 2.69 4.59 9.51
CA LEU A 138 1.78 3.56 10.03
C LEU A 138 0.90 4.11 11.16
N ASN A 139 1.48 4.86 12.09
CA ASN A 139 0.74 5.51 13.17
C ASN A 139 -0.26 6.55 12.63
N ALA A 140 0.14 7.35 11.64
CA ALA A 140 -0.74 8.32 10.99
C ALA A 140 -1.89 7.63 10.22
N TYR A 141 -1.60 6.52 9.52
CA TYR A 141 -2.60 5.70 8.85
C TYR A 141 -3.62 5.12 9.84
N HIS A 142 -3.19 4.52 10.94
CA HIS A 142 -4.06 3.99 11.98
C HIS A 142 -4.90 5.10 12.66
N LYS A 143 -4.30 6.27 12.90
CA LYS A 143 -5.03 7.44 13.42
C LYS A 143 -6.13 7.88 12.45
N ARG A 144 -5.88 7.84 11.13
CA ARG A 144 -6.90 8.12 10.11
C ARG A 144 -8.00 7.07 10.12
N VAL A 145 -7.66 5.78 10.15
CA VAL A 145 -8.64 4.68 10.25
C VAL A 145 -9.55 4.88 11.47
N TRP A 146 -8.96 5.12 12.64
CA TRP A 146 -9.75 5.38 13.86
C TRP A 146 -10.66 6.59 13.73
N ARG A 147 -10.15 7.70 13.22
CA ARG A 147 -10.90 8.94 13.08
C ARG A 147 -12.13 8.78 12.16
N GLU A 148 -11.97 8.05 11.07
CA GLU A 148 -12.99 7.95 10.02
C GLU A 148 -13.96 6.78 10.24
N ILE A 149 -13.47 5.64 10.71
CA ILE A 149 -14.29 4.44 10.93
C ILE A 149 -14.84 4.36 12.36
N GLY A 150 -14.10 4.83 13.37
CA GLY A 150 -14.47 4.75 14.78
C GLY A 150 -15.85 5.34 15.11
N PRO A 151 -16.30 6.46 14.50
CA PRO A 151 -17.66 6.97 14.69
C PRO A 151 -18.77 6.06 14.13
N ALA A 152 -18.48 5.25 13.11
CA ALA A 152 -19.45 4.39 12.44
C ALA A 152 -19.65 3.02 13.12
N VAL A 153 -18.82 2.68 14.10
CA VAL A 153 -18.89 1.39 14.82
C VAL A 153 -19.17 1.59 16.31
N THR A 154 -19.76 0.57 16.95
CA THR A 154 -20.18 0.64 18.36
C THR A 154 -19.77 -0.64 19.12
N GLY A 155 -19.94 -0.64 20.45
CA GLY A 155 -19.73 -1.83 21.29
C GLY A 155 -18.35 -2.45 21.17
N GLU A 156 -18.32 -3.77 21.09
CA GLU A 156 -17.08 -4.56 21.02
C GLU A 156 -16.26 -4.27 19.75
N VAL A 157 -16.92 -4.00 18.61
CA VAL A 157 -16.23 -3.66 17.35
C VAL A 157 -15.45 -2.36 17.50
N LYS A 158 -16.03 -1.36 18.16
CA LYS A 158 -15.35 -0.10 18.44
C LYS A 158 -14.15 -0.28 19.38
N ALA A 159 -14.32 -1.09 20.42
CA ALA A 159 -13.24 -1.41 21.36
C ALA A 159 -12.08 -2.14 20.64
N TRP A 160 -12.41 -3.14 19.82
CA TRP A 160 -11.43 -3.83 18.99
C TRP A 160 -10.73 -2.88 18.03
N LEU A 161 -11.48 -2.02 17.30
CA LEU A 161 -10.88 -1.08 16.35
C LEU A 161 -9.90 -0.12 17.02
N LYS A 162 -10.25 0.36 18.23
CA LYS A 162 -9.38 1.23 19.02
C LYS A 162 -8.05 0.55 19.35
N GLU A 163 -8.08 -0.71 19.76
CA GLU A 163 -6.88 -1.50 20.05
C GLU A 163 -6.09 -1.82 18.78
N ALA A 164 -6.77 -2.18 17.69
CA ALA A 164 -6.15 -2.50 16.41
C ALA A 164 -5.48 -1.30 15.73
N THR A 165 -5.88 -0.08 16.10
CA THR A 165 -5.33 1.18 15.56
C THR A 165 -4.40 1.92 16.52
N ARG A 166 -3.94 1.26 17.60
CA ARG A 166 -2.97 1.86 18.52
C ARG A 166 -1.65 2.19 17.82
N ALA A 167 -0.92 3.14 18.36
CA ALA A 167 0.44 3.42 17.90
C ALA A 167 1.43 2.32 18.30
N ILE A 168 2.54 2.22 17.56
CA ILE A 168 3.67 1.32 17.84
C ILE A 168 4.95 2.11 18.08
#